data_545728ec94de3809fa7844c7f91c9627
#
_entry.id   545728ec94de3809fa7844c7f91c9627
#
_cell.length_a   1.000
_cell.length_b   1.000
_cell.length_c   1.000
_cell.angle_alpha   90.00
_cell.angle_beta   90.00
_cell.angle_gamma   90.00
#
_symmetry.space_group_name_H-M   'P 1'
#
loop_
_entity.id
_entity.type
_entity.pdbx_description
1 polymer ?
#
loop_
_entity_poly.entity_id
_entity_poly.type
_entity_poly.pdbx_seq_one_letter_code
_entity_poly.pdbx_strand_id
1 'polypeptide(L)'
;MNREKPTVVLWYGDHLPTLGDAFSPYITTGNISSTTAQEWTEEEKYTMFSTPYVIFSNYDTGREYRAEGNRVSPYLLPALMCDYIGAPEHTRTNFLLDLYETCPVISPYYGLYSNKEDKTAINEFIRHHELLTYDDLMGEKYLVRKDLPQ
;
A
#
# COMPACT_ATOMS: atom_id res chain seq x y z
N MET A 1 5.81 14.48 -20.75
CA MET A 1 7.26 14.37 -20.43
C MET A 1 7.94 13.72 -21.63
N ASN A 2 8.80 14.44 -22.32
CA ASN A 2 9.54 13.85 -23.45
C ASN A 2 10.87 13.29 -22.92
N ARG A 3 10.83 12.13 -22.25
CA ARG A 3 12.03 11.39 -21.84
C ARG A 3 12.30 10.30 -22.86
N GLU A 4 13.51 10.25 -23.38
CA GLU A 4 13.94 9.25 -24.36
C GLU A 4 14.09 7.84 -23.76
N LYS A 5 14.33 7.77 -22.45
CA LYS A 5 14.46 6.49 -21.72
C LYS A 5 13.12 5.99 -21.18
N PRO A 6 12.82 4.69 -21.26
CA PRO A 6 11.67 4.11 -20.57
C PRO A 6 11.64 4.54 -19.12
N THR A 7 10.54 5.11 -18.70
CA THR A 7 10.40 5.67 -17.35
C THR A 7 9.03 5.35 -16.82
N VAL A 8 8.97 4.82 -15.60
CA VAL A 8 7.75 4.64 -14.82
C VAL A 8 7.82 5.54 -13.59
N VAL A 9 6.71 6.10 -13.21
CA VAL A 9 6.59 6.95 -12.03
C VAL A 9 5.43 6.43 -11.18
N LEU A 10 5.73 6.14 -9.92
CA LEU A 10 4.75 5.98 -8.86
C LEU A 10 4.70 7.32 -8.10
N TRP A 11 3.54 7.94 -8.10
CA TRP A 11 3.27 9.14 -7.32
C TRP A 11 2.18 8.85 -6.31
N TYR A 12 2.39 9.24 -5.06
CA TYR A 12 1.41 9.06 -3.99
C TYR A 12 1.62 10.12 -2.90
N GLY A 13 0.57 10.41 -2.15
CA GLY A 13 0.66 11.24 -0.96
C GLY A 13 1.09 10.41 0.25
N ASP A 14 1.91 10.96 1.11
CA ASP A 14 2.32 10.34 2.38
C ASP A 14 1.26 10.53 3.47
N HIS A 15 0.63 11.69 3.53
CA HIS A 15 -0.46 12.02 4.45
C HIS A 15 -1.27 13.22 3.95
N LEU A 16 -2.46 13.43 4.53
CA LEU A 16 -3.20 14.66 4.33
C LEU A 16 -2.52 15.85 5.02
N PRO A 17 -2.70 17.09 4.50
CA PRO A 17 -2.11 18.26 5.10
C PRO A 17 -2.68 18.52 6.51
N THR A 18 -1.81 18.95 7.42
CA THR A 18 -2.26 19.45 8.73
C THR A 18 -2.84 20.86 8.53
N LEU A 19 -4.16 20.96 8.64
CA LEU A 19 -4.89 22.20 8.45
C LEU A 19 -5.46 22.68 9.80
N GLY A 20 -4.86 23.71 10.38
CA GLY A 20 -5.33 24.29 11.61
C GLY A 20 -5.22 23.40 12.86
N ASP A 21 -5.94 23.79 13.91
CA ASP A 21 -5.90 23.07 15.18
C ASP A 21 -6.93 21.93 15.22
N ALA A 22 -6.54 20.81 15.76
CA ALA A 22 -7.41 19.68 16.12
C ALA A 22 -8.39 19.24 15.01
N PHE A 23 -7.92 19.14 13.76
CA PHE A 23 -8.74 18.71 12.60
C PHE A 23 -9.93 19.63 12.28
N SER A 24 -9.99 20.85 12.84
CA SER A 24 -11.11 21.77 12.70
C SER A 24 -11.57 22.01 11.26
N PRO A 25 -10.72 22.19 10.25
CA PRO A 25 -11.14 22.34 8.86
C PRO A 25 -11.84 21.10 8.29
N TYR A 26 -11.40 19.91 8.68
CA TYR A 26 -12.02 18.66 8.23
C TYR A 26 -13.41 18.43 8.84
N ILE A 27 -13.63 18.92 10.07
CA ILE A 27 -14.96 18.96 10.69
C ILE A 27 -15.86 19.95 9.95
N THR A 28 -15.35 21.16 9.70
CA THR A 28 -16.11 22.22 9.03
C THR A 28 -16.55 21.82 7.62
N THR A 29 -15.73 21.03 6.93
CA THR A 29 -16.02 20.50 5.59
C THR A 29 -16.83 19.20 5.60
N GLY A 30 -17.17 18.69 6.80
CA GLY A 30 -17.96 17.46 6.96
C GLY A 30 -17.23 16.17 6.63
N ASN A 31 -15.90 16.19 6.58
CA ASN A 31 -15.09 14.98 6.34
C ASN A 31 -15.02 14.06 7.57
N ILE A 32 -15.11 14.65 8.77
CA ILE A 32 -15.13 13.94 10.05
C ILE A 32 -16.10 14.62 11.02
N SER A 33 -16.60 13.86 11.99
CA SER A 33 -17.59 14.30 12.98
C SER A 33 -16.99 14.76 14.31
N SER A 34 -15.75 14.38 14.62
CA SER A 34 -15.09 14.66 15.90
C SER A 34 -13.62 15.04 15.73
N THR A 35 -13.09 15.80 16.70
CA THR A 35 -11.64 16.07 16.83
C THR A 35 -10.85 14.86 17.36
N THR A 36 -11.54 13.82 17.81
CA THR A 36 -10.96 12.64 18.45
C THR A 36 -11.03 11.45 17.51
N ALA A 37 -9.89 11.01 16.99
CA ALA A 37 -9.81 9.93 16.00
C ALA A 37 -10.42 8.59 16.48
N GLN A 38 -10.49 8.35 17.79
CA GLN A 38 -11.12 7.18 18.40
C GLN A 38 -12.65 7.15 18.19
N GLU A 39 -13.26 8.32 18.00
CA GLU A 39 -14.70 8.48 17.79
C GLU A 39 -15.09 8.41 16.31
N TRP A 40 -14.11 8.42 15.40
CA TRP A 40 -14.36 8.37 13.97
C TRP A 40 -14.94 7.03 13.54
N THR A 41 -15.93 7.14 12.66
CA THR A 41 -16.43 5.98 11.92
C THR A 41 -15.30 5.38 11.06
N GLU A 42 -15.52 4.19 10.57
CA GLU A 42 -14.56 3.55 9.67
C GLU A 42 -14.34 4.37 8.38
N GLU A 43 -15.42 4.91 7.82
CA GLU A 43 -15.33 5.73 6.60
C GLU A 43 -14.59 7.05 6.84
N GLU A 44 -14.79 7.69 8.00
CA GLU A 44 -14.02 8.86 8.39
C GLU A 44 -12.53 8.54 8.56
N LYS A 45 -12.19 7.36 9.12
CA LYS A 45 -10.81 6.89 9.20
C LYS A 45 -10.21 6.67 7.80
N TYR A 46 -10.97 6.03 6.89
CA TYR A 46 -10.52 5.90 5.52
C TYR A 46 -10.31 7.25 4.85
N THR A 47 -11.21 8.21 5.08
CA THR A 47 -11.08 9.57 4.54
C THR A 47 -9.81 10.25 5.04
N MET A 48 -9.53 10.16 6.33
CA MET A 48 -8.41 10.87 6.96
C MET A 48 -7.05 10.17 6.76
N PHE A 49 -7.04 8.85 6.56
CA PHE A 49 -5.81 8.07 6.40
C PHE A 49 -5.58 7.56 4.98
N SER A 50 -6.27 8.15 4.00
CA SER A 50 -6.04 7.84 2.59
C SER A 50 -5.58 9.05 1.81
N THR A 51 -4.67 8.81 0.88
CA THR A 51 -4.17 9.77 -0.08
C THR A 51 -4.22 9.16 -1.48
N PRO A 52 -4.36 9.96 -2.53
CA PRO A 52 -4.36 9.41 -3.89
C PRO A 52 -2.99 8.87 -4.27
N TYR A 53 -2.98 7.85 -5.12
CA TYR A 53 -1.77 7.39 -5.80
C TYR A 53 -2.03 7.17 -7.29
N VAL A 54 -0.97 7.23 -8.07
CA VAL A 54 -1.00 6.92 -9.50
C VAL A 54 0.31 6.29 -9.95
N ILE A 55 0.21 5.28 -10.81
CA ILE A 55 1.36 4.69 -11.51
C ILE A 55 1.18 5.02 -12.98
N PHE A 56 2.20 5.59 -13.62
CA PHE A 56 2.18 5.90 -15.04
C PHE A 56 3.55 5.70 -15.69
N SER A 57 3.55 5.46 -16.99
CA SER A 57 4.76 5.27 -17.78
C SER A 57 4.74 6.15 -19.04
N ASN A 58 5.91 6.41 -19.61
CA ASN A 58 6.06 7.05 -20.91
C ASN A 58 6.14 6.05 -22.07
N TYR A 59 5.86 4.79 -21.81
CA TYR A 59 5.82 3.70 -22.79
C TYR A 59 4.65 2.76 -22.45
N ASP A 60 4.24 1.96 -23.41
CA ASP A 60 3.22 0.94 -23.22
C ASP A 60 3.81 -0.25 -22.45
N THR A 61 3.29 -0.51 -21.27
CA THR A 61 3.67 -1.68 -20.45
C THR A 61 2.82 -2.91 -20.77
N GLY A 62 1.79 -2.77 -21.61
CA GLY A 62 0.81 -3.82 -21.89
C GLY A 62 -0.13 -4.12 -20.71
N ARG A 63 -0.10 -3.30 -19.66
CA ARG A 63 -0.90 -3.48 -18.44
C ARG A 63 -1.64 -2.20 -18.10
N GLU A 64 -2.92 -2.34 -17.75
CA GLU A 64 -3.71 -1.25 -17.19
C GLU A 64 -4.03 -1.56 -15.73
N TYR A 65 -3.58 -0.68 -14.83
CA TYR A 65 -4.07 -0.67 -13.45
C TYR A 65 -5.11 0.41 -13.30
N ARG A 66 -6.37 0.02 -13.37
CA ARG A 66 -7.48 0.88 -12.97
C ARG A 66 -7.98 0.42 -11.63
N ALA A 67 -7.52 1.05 -10.60
CA ALA A 67 -8.06 0.88 -9.26
C ALA A 67 -9.17 1.91 -9.04
N GLU A 68 -10.27 1.82 -9.79
CA GLU A 68 -11.45 2.63 -9.47
C GLU A 68 -11.97 2.22 -8.09
N GLY A 69 -11.82 3.15 -7.12
CA GLY A 69 -12.28 2.94 -5.74
C GLY A 69 -11.46 1.98 -4.90
N ASN A 70 -10.36 1.46 -5.38
CA ASN A 70 -9.54 0.53 -4.61
C ASN A 70 -8.60 1.27 -3.67
N ARG A 71 -8.79 1.01 -2.39
CA ARG A 71 -7.88 1.40 -1.33
C ARG A 71 -6.78 0.34 -1.22
N VAL A 72 -5.54 0.77 -1.02
CA VAL A 72 -4.38 -0.10 -0.89
C VAL A 72 -3.42 0.43 0.17
N SER A 73 -2.85 -0.46 0.93
CA SER A 73 -1.80 -0.08 1.89
C SER A 73 -0.53 0.35 1.16
N PRO A 74 0.10 1.47 1.54
CA PRO A 74 1.25 2.04 0.82
C PRO A 74 2.42 1.08 0.62
N TYR A 75 2.65 0.15 1.55
CA TYR A 75 3.74 -0.83 1.43
C TYR A 75 3.54 -1.85 0.30
N LEU A 76 2.33 -1.95 -0.28
CA LEU A 76 2.05 -2.77 -1.47
C LEU A 76 2.39 -2.03 -2.78
N LEU A 77 2.46 -0.71 -2.78
CA LEU A 77 2.68 0.09 -3.99
C LEU A 77 3.96 -0.27 -4.75
N PRO A 78 5.11 -0.57 -4.11
CA PRO A 78 6.29 -1.03 -4.84
C PRO A 78 6.09 -2.34 -5.59
N ALA A 79 5.33 -3.29 -5.01
CA ALA A 79 5.02 -4.55 -5.66
C ALA A 79 4.09 -4.35 -6.88
N LEU A 80 3.07 -3.51 -6.73
CA LEU A 80 2.18 -3.12 -7.84
C LEU A 80 2.96 -2.43 -8.96
N MET A 81 3.93 -1.58 -8.62
CA MET A 81 4.79 -0.95 -9.61
C MET A 81 5.67 -1.98 -10.33
N CYS A 82 6.26 -2.95 -9.61
CA CYS A 82 7.04 -4.03 -10.20
C CYS A 82 6.19 -4.86 -11.18
N ASP A 83 4.97 -5.20 -10.78
CA ASP A 83 4.05 -5.92 -11.64
C ASP A 83 3.65 -5.08 -12.86
N TYR A 84 3.36 -3.81 -12.69
CA TYR A 84 3.01 -2.88 -13.78
C TYR A 84 4.09 -2.81 -14.87
N ILE A 85 5.36 -2.84 -14.51
CA ILE A 85 6.47 -2.81 -15.48
C ILE A 85 6.89 -4.19 -15.99
N GLY A 86 6.26 -5.27 -15.52
CA GLY A 86 6.67 -6.63 -15.85
C GLY A 86 8.08 -6.95 -15.33
N ALA A 87 8.42 -6.48 -14.14
CA ALA A 87 9.70 -6.78 -13.52
C ALA A 87 9.89 -8.30 -13.34
N PRO A 88 11.13 -8.80 -13.33
CA PRO A 88 11.40 -10.20 -13.02
C PRO A 88 10.77 -10.62 -11.70
N GLU A 89 10.30 -11.85 -11.64
CA GLU A 89 9.72 -12.42 -10.43
C GLU A 89 10.70 -12.35 -9.26
N HIS A 90 10.19 -11.94 -8.11
CA HIS A 90 10.91 -11.90 -6.86
C HIS A 90 10.00 -12.36 -5.72
N THR A 91 10.49 -13.24 -4.85
CA THR A 91 9.70 -13.87 -3.78
C THR A 91 8.90 -12.86 -2.95
N ARG A 92 9.55 -11.77 -2.54
CA ARG A 92 8.87 -10.70 -1.78
C ARG A 92 7.79 -9.99 -2.59
N THR A 93 8.07 -9.70 -3.86
CA THR A 93 7.09 -9.04 -4.74
C THR A 93 5.87 -9.93 -4.93
N ASN A 94 6.08 -11.21 -5.22
CA ASN A 94 4.99 -12.17 -5.38
C ASN A 94 4.16 -12.30 -4.10
N PHE A 95 4.81 -12.41 -2.93
CA PHE A 95 4.11 -12.41 -1.64
C PHE A 95 3.24 -11.16 -1.42
N LEU A 96 3.75 -9.96 -1.76
CA LEU A 96 3.00 -8.72 -1.62
C LEU A 96 1.86 -8.61 -2.65
N LEU A 97 2.01 -9.19 -3.84
CA LEU A 97 0.93 -9.27 -4.83
C LEU A 97 -0.17 -10.24 -4.39
N ASP A 98 0.19 -11.40 -3.83
CA ASP A 98 -0.78 -12.34 -3.25
C ASP A 98 -1.56 -11.68 -2.10
N LEU A 99 -0.87 -10.88 -1.29
CA LEU A 99 -1.52 -10.10 -0.23
C LEU A 99 -2.46 -9.04 -0.81
N TYR A 100 -2.07 -8.35 -1.87
CA TYR A 100 -2.92 -7.37 -2.54
C TYR A 100 -4.23 -7.99 -3.03
N GLU A 101 -4.19 -9.19 -3.59
CA GLU A 101 -5.39 -9.91 -4.06
C GLU A 101 -6.33 -10.33 -2.92
N THR A 102 -5.79 -10.64 -1.75
CA THR A 102 -6.57 -11.15 -0.63
C THR A 102 -6.99 -10.08 0.36
N CYS A 103 -6.11 -9.15 0.68
CA CYS A 103 -6.35 -8.07 1.64
C CYS A 103 -5.55 -6.82 1.29
N PRO A 104 -5.97 -6.03 0.30
CA PRO A 104 -5.24 -4.85 -0.14
C PRO A 104 -5.07 -3.77 0.93
N VAL A 105 -5.92 -3.74 1.94
CA VAL A 105 -5.77 -2.82 3.08
C VAL A 105 -5.53 -3.60 4.36
N ILE A 106 -4.37 -3.39 4.96
CA ILE A 106 -4.03 -3.84 6.31
C ILE A 106 -3.40 -2.67 7.05
N SER A 107 -4.10 -2.11 8.00
CA SER A 107 -3.62 -1.03 8.86
C SER A 107 -4.02 -1.28 10.31
N PRO A 108 -3.26 -2.11 11.04
CA PRO A 108 -3.58 -2.52 12.42
C PRO A 108 -3.73 -1.34 13.37
N TYR A 109 -2.89 -0.32 13.22
CA TYR A 109 -2.89 0.86 14.08
C TYR A 109 -4.22 1.62 14.03
N TYR A 110 -4.85 1.69 12.85
CA TYR A 110 -6.14 2.36 12.66
C TYR A 110 -7.33 1.38 12.68
N GLY A 111 -7.06 0.09 12.76
CA GLY A 111 -8.08 -0.96 12.71
C GLY A 111 -8.78 -1.07 11.36
N LEU A 112 -8.08 -0.70 10.26
CA LEU A 112 -8.62 -0.72 8.91
C LEU A 112 -8.13 -1.97 8.16
N TYR A 113 -9.08 -2.74 7.62
CA TYR A 113 -8.82 -3.97 6.88
C TYR A 113 -9.87 -4.11 5.78
N SER A 114 -9.45 -4.45 4.56
CA SER A 114 -10.40 -4.71 3.46
C SER A 114 -11.11 -6.06 3.58
N ASN A 115 -10.51 -7.03 4.27
CA ASN A 115 -11.13 -8.33 4.57
C ASN A 115 -11.11 -8.56 6.08
N LYS A 116 -12.20 -8.19 6.76
CA LYS A 116 -12.30 -8.29 8.22
C LYS A 116 -12.70 -9.68 8.70
N GLU A 117 -13.25 -10.52 7.83
CA GLU A 117 -13.84 -11.80 8.22
C GLU A 117 -12.76 -12.86 8.46
N ASP A 118 -11.64 -12.78 7.75
CA ASP A 118 -10.54 -13.74 7.90
C ASP A 118 -9.36 -13.17 8.70
N LYS A 119 -9.58 -13.00 10.00
CA LYS A 119 -8.54 -12.53 10.92
C LYS A 119 -7.33 -13.48 11.00
N THR A 120 -7.53 -14.76 10.76
CA THR A 120 -6.44 -15.75 10.80
C THR A 120 -5.50 -15.54 9.65
N ALA A 121 -6.01 -15.43 8.42
CA ALA A 121 -5.21 -15.14 7.25
C ALA A 121 -4.49 -13.79 7.37
N ILE A 122 -5.18 -12.74 7.86
CA ILE A 122 -4.57 -11.42 8.08
C ILE A 122 -3.39 -11.52 9.06
N ASN A 123 -3.54 -12.22 10.19
CA ASN A 123 -2.47 -12.38 11.17
C ASN A 123 -1.29 -13.19 10.62
N GLU A 124 -1.54 -14.23 9.84
CA GLU A 124 -0.49 -14.97 9.14
C GLU A 124 0.26 -14.08 8.15
N PHE A 125 -0.43 -13.29 7.36
CA PHE A 125 0.18 -12.34 6.44
C PHE A 125 1.04 -11.30 7.18
N ILE A 126 0.54 -10.71 8.27
CA ILE A 126 1.32 -9.77 9.07
C ILE A 126 2.59 -10.44 9.57
N ARG A 127 2.49 -11.63 10.13
CA ARG A 127 3.64 -12.39 10.61
C ARG A 127 4.65 -12.70 9.51
N HIS A 128 4.20 -13.14 8.34
CA HIS A 128 5.08 -13.41 7.21
C HIS A 128 5.75 -12.13 6.71
N HIS A 129 5.03 -11.03 6.63
CA HIS A 129 5.59 -9.73 6.26
C HIS A 129 6.66 -9.26 7.25
N GLU A 130 6.44 -9.44 8.54
CA GLU A 130 7.43 -9.14 9.59
C GLU A 130 8.68 -10.00 9.45
N LEU A 131 8.52 -11.31 9.21
CA LEU A 131 9.64 -12.23 8.98
C LEU A 131 10.44 -11.87 7.74
N LEU A 132 9.78 -11.56 6.62
CA LEU A 132 10.43 -11.11 5.39
C LEU A 132 11.19 -9.80 5.60
N THR A 133 10.59 -8.87 6.33
CA THR A 133 11.22 -7.58 6.65
C THR A 133 12.42 -7.76 7.56
N TYR A 134 12.31 -8.64 8.57
CA TYR A 134 13.43 -8.98 9.43
C TYR A 134 14.59 -9.61 8.65
N ASP A 135 14.31 -10.57 7.76
CA ASP A 135 15.34 -11.22 6.94
C ASP A 135 16.06 -10.24 6.01
N ASP A 136 15.32 -9.28 5.43
CA ASP A 136 15.89 -8.25 4.57
C ASP A 136 16.79 -7.26 5.31
N LEU A 137 16.42 -6.87 6.53
CA LEU A 137 17.10 -5.81 7.27
C LEU A 137 18.18 -6.33 8.23
N MET A 138 17.91 -7.44 8.89
CA MET A 138 18.71 -7.93 10.02
C MET A 138 19.11 -9.40 9.89
N GLY A 139 18.48 -10.14 8.98
CA GLY A 139 18.69 -11.57 8.81
C GLY A 139 19.81 -11.92 7.84
N GLU A 140 19.90 -13.19 7.51
CA GLU A 140 20.91 -13.77 6.63
C GLU A 140 20.55 -13.66 5.14
N LYS A 141 19.45 -12.95 4.81
CA LYS A 141 18.94 -12.77 3.45
C LYS A 141 18.64 -14.08 2.73
N TYR A 142 18.01 -15.02 3.43
CA TYR A 142 17.68 -16.35 2.90
C TYR A 142 16.86 -16.30 1.62
N LEU A 143 15.98 -15.30 1.47
CA LEU A 143 15.17 -15.13 0.27
C LEU A 143 15.99 -14.75 -0.96
N VAL A 144 17.02 -13.93 -0.78
CA VAL A 144 17.89 -13.49 -1.88
C VAL A 144 18.85 -14.61 -2.30
N ARG A 145 19.31 -15.43 -1.35
CA ARG A 145 20.28 -16.51 -1.61
C ARG A 145 19.72 -17.66 -2.44
N LYS A 146 18.39 -17.87 -2.43
CA LYS A 146 17.75 -18.94 -3.23
C LYS A 146 17.58 -18.58 -4.70
N ASP A 147 17.60 -17.30 -5.02
CA ASP A 147 17.40 -16.79 -6.38
C ASP A 147 18.74 -16.58 -7.14
N LEU A 148 19.87 -16.85 -6.50
CA LEU A 148 21.16 -16.84 -7.17
C LEU A 148 21.41 -18.19 -7.88
N PRO A 149 21.68 -18.19 -9.21
CA PRO A 149 22.10 -19.41 -9.90
C PRO A 149 23.40 -19.94 -9.27
N GLN A 150 23.40 -21.24 -8.94
CA GLN A 150 24.63 -21.96 -8.53
C GLN A 150 25.60 -22.10 -9.70
#